data_bb385394cbfdb8f96722931c2e7b6d40
#
_entry.id   bb385394cbfdb8f96722931c2e7b6d40
#
_cell.length_a   1.000
_cell.length_b   1.000
_cell.length_c   1.000
_cell.angle_alpha   90.00
_cell.angle_beta   90.00
_cell.angle_gamma   90.00
#
_symmetry.space_group_name_H-M   'P 1'
#
loop_
_entity.id
_entity.type
_entity.pdbx_description
1 polymer ?
#
loop_
_entity_poly.entity_id
_entity_poly.type
_entity_poly.pdbx_seq_one_letter_code
_entity_poly.pdbx_strand_id
1 'polypeptide(L)'
;MVNIITLIYSLIIGFMIFFMSVVTPSVFKMLDENSASKFLRYIFPRMFIYGFILSTAALILSIWAQDVVLTSGSLLIAILFLFNAYVITPLINKYRDQYNNGQLDSDMIFKKYHLISVLIFLFQLALLSYLMVANIF
;
A
#
# COMPACT_ATOMS: atom_id res chain seq x y z
N MET A 1 13.32 12.46 -18.23
CA MET A 1 12.50 11.30 -17.82
C MET A 1 12.91 10.76 -16.46
N VAL A 2 14.20 10.50 -16.24
CA VAL A 2 14.74 10.02 -14.93
C VAL A 2 14.24 10.86 -13.76
N ASN A 3 14.33 12.19 -13.82
CA ASN A 3 13.88 13.08 -12.75
C ASN A 3 12.37 12.97 -12.43
N ILE A 4 11.53 12.69 -13.46
CA ILE A 4 10.08 12.55 -13.28
C ILE A 4 9.77 11.21 -12.59
N ILE A 5 10.44 10.12 -12.96
CA ILE A 5 10.28 8.82 -12.30
C ILE A 5 10.69 8.92 -10.84
N THR A 6 11.83 9.54 -10.54
CA THR A 6 12.29 9.80 -9.17
C THR A 6 11.26 10.61 -8.37
N LEU A 7 10.67 11.64 -8.98
CA LEU A 7 9.61 12.43 -8.34
C LEU A 7 8.40 11.57 -8.01
N ILE A 8 7.97 10.71 -8.94
CA ILE A 8 6.82 9.81 -8.70
C ILE A 8 7.12 8.84 -7.55
N TYR A 9 8.31 8.22 -7.54
CA TYR A 9 8.71 7.34 -6.42
C TYR A 9 8.74 8.08 -5.09
N SER A 10 9.26 9.32 -5.08
CA SER A 10 9.26 10.16 -3.88
C SER A 10 7.85 10.48 -3.38
N LEU A 11 6.91 10.74 -4.29
CA LEU A 11 5.49 10.94 -3.94
C LEU A 11 4.86 9.68 -3.34
N ILE A 12 5.15 8.50 -3.91
CA ILE A 12 4.64 7.23 -3.38
C ILE A 12 5.23 6.98 -1.98
N ILE A 13 6.55 7.09 -1.81
CA ILE A 13 7.21 6.94 -0.51
C ILE A 13 6.65 7.93 0.50
N GLY A 14 6.49 9.19 0.11
CA GLY A 14 5.99 10.26 0.97
C GLY A 14 4.57 9.97 1.48
N PHE A 15 3.63 9.59 0.62
CA PHE A 15 2.28 9.27 1.09
C PHE A 15 2.24 7.98 1.92
N MET A 16 3.06 6.98 1.60
CA MET A 16 3.14 5.75 2.39
C MET A 16 3.63 6.03 3.82
N ILE A 17 4.71 6.79 3.96
CA ILE A 17 5.24 7.19 5.26
C ILE A 17 4.24 8.07 6.01
N PHE A 18 3.65 9.07 5.36
CA PHE A 18 2.65 9.94 5.97
C PHE A 18 1.44 9.16 6.48
N PHE A 19 0.94 8.23 5.68
CA PHE A 19 -0.20 7.40 6.08
C PHE A 19 0.12 6.55 7.31
N MET A 20 1.28 5.90 7.33
CA MET A 20 1.70 5.02 8.43
C MET A 20 2.04 5.80 9.71
N SER A 21 2.71 6.95 9.58
CA SER A 21 3.25 7.69 10.74
C SER A 21 2.30 8.77 11.28
N VAL A 22 1.40 9.29 10.47
CA VAL A 22 0.50 10.38 10.85
C VAL A 22 -0.96 9.96 10.82
N VAL A 23 -1.46 9.47 9.69
CA VAL A 23 -2.90 9.19 9.54
C VAL A 23 -3.34 8.06 10.46
N THR A 24 -2.69 6.91 10.40
CA THR A 24 -3.08 5.72 11.18
C THR A 24 -3.02 5.97 12.68
N PRO A 25 -1.94 6.51 13.27
CA PRO A 25 -1.91 6.81 14.70
C PRO A 25 -2.95 7.85 15.11
N SER A 26 -3.19 8.87 14.27
CA SER A 26 -4.19 9.90 14.56
C SER A 26 -5.61 9.35 14.60
N VAL A 27 -5.94 8.45 13.70
CA VAL A 27 -7.25 7.77 13.66
C VAL A 27 -7.49 6.99 14.95
N PHE A 28 -6.53 6.18 15.39
CA PHE A 28 -6.67 5.40 16.63
C PHE A 28 -6.66 6.25 17.90
N LYS A 29 -6.05 7.43 17.86
CA LYS A 29 -6.03 8.35 19.00
C LYS A 29 -7.30 9.17 19.13
N MET A 30 -7.91 9.56 17.99
CA MET A 30 -8.99 10.55 17.97
C MET A 30 -10.38 9.93 17.79
N LEU A 31 -10.48 8.72 17.27
CA LEU A 31 -11.74 8.06 17.00
C LEU A 31 -11.95 6.85 17.91
N ASP A 32 -13.22 6.58 18.26
CA ASP A 32 -13.62 5.32 18.87
C ASP A 32 -13.37 4.15 17.92
N GLU A 33 -13.32 2.94 18.43
CA GLU A 33 -12.97 1.72 17.67
C GLU A 33 -13.88 1.53 16.43
N ASN A 34 -15.19 1.76 16.58
CA ASN A 34 -16.15 1.59 15.49
C ASN A 34 -15.95 2.62 14.38
N SER A 35 -15.78 3.89 14.75
CA SER A 35 -15.53 5.00 13.81
C SER A 35 -14.17 4.86 13.12
N ALA A 36 -13.14 4.47 13.86
CA ALA A 36 -11.81 4.18 13.31
C ALA A 36 -11.88 3.05 12.28
N SER A 37 -12.58 1.96 12.59
CA SER A 37 -12.77 0.84 11.67
C SER A 37 -13.47 1.26 10.37
N LYS A 38 -14.55 2.04 10.48
CA LYS A 38 -15.28 2.54 9.32
C LYS A 38 -14.41 3.45 8.45
N PHE A 39 -13.66 4.36 9.08
CA PHE A 39 -12.75 5.24 8.38
C PHE A 39 -11.66 4.49 7.62
N LEU A 40 -10.99 3.55 8.29
CA LEU A 40 -9.90 2.78 7.68
C LEU A 40 -10.40 1.88 6.53
N ARG A 41 -11.58 1.28 6.66
CA ARG A 41 -12.21 0.52 5.57
C ARG A 41 -12.50 1.37 4.33
N TYR A 42 -12.80 2.65 4.53
CA TYR A 42 -13.03 3.58 3.44
C TYR A 42 -11.73 4.05 2.78
N ILE A 43 -10.72 4.36 3.59
CA ILE A 43 -9.51 5.03 3.10
C ILE A 43 -8.46 4.06 2.53
N PHE A 44 -8.29 2.85 3.10
CA PHE A 44 -7.26 1.90 2.65
C PHE A 44 -7.38 1.50 1.18
N PRO A 45 -8.55 1.09 0.66
CA PRO A 45 -8.66 0.75 -0.74
C PRO A 45 -8.30 1.93 -1.66
N ARG A 46 -8.69 3.14 -1.27
CA ARG A 46 -8.40 4.36 -2.04
C ARG A 46 -6.91 4.69 -2.03
N MET A 47 -6.26 4.53 -0.90
CA MET A 47 -4.81 4.69 -0.78
C MET A 47 -4.07 3.70 -1.70
N PHE A 48 -4.46 2.44 -1.71
CA PHE A 48 -3.84 1.44 -2.58
C PHE A 48 -4.10 1.73 -4.08
N ILE A 49 -5.30 2.18 -4.45
CA ILE A 49 -5.61 2.59 -5.83
C ILE A 49 -4.78 3.84 -6.22
N TYR A 50 -4.62 4.79 -5.32
CA TYR A 50 -3.75 5.95 -5.56
C TYR A 50 -2.30 5.51 -5.81
N GLY A 51 -1.77 4.60 -4.99
CA GLY A 51 -0.44 4.01 -5.18
C GLY A 51 -0.32 3.26 -6.51
N PHE A 52 -1.37 2.51 -6.92
CA PHE A 52 -1.43 1.85 -8.21
C PHE A 52 -1.37 2.83 -9.38
N ILE A 53 -2.12 3.93 -9.33
CA ILE A 53 -2.12 4.95 -10.39
C ILE A 53 -0.72 5.56 -10.54
N LEU A 54 -0.09 5.94 -9.44
CA LEU A 54 1.26 6.52 -9.47
C LEU A 54 2.32 5.52 -9.97
N SER A 55 2.27 4.27 -9.49
CA SER A 55 3.22 3.24 -9.94
C SER A 55 3.01 2.85 -11.40
N THR A 56 1.77 2.91 -11.92
CA THR A 56 1.48 2.73 -13.35
C THR A 56 2.05 3.88 -14.19
N ALA A 57 1.97 5.11 -13.71
CA ALA A 57 2.60 6.24 -14.37
C ALA A 57 4.13 6.08 -14.42
N ALA A 58 4.77 5.66 -13.33
CA ALA A 58 6.20 5.36 -13.31
C ALA A 58 6.55 4.20 -14.26
N LEU A 59 5.71 3.16 -14.33
CA LEU A 59 5.88 2.04 -15.25
C LEU A 59 5.87 2.50 -16.71
N ILE A 60 4.92 3.32 -17.12
CA ILE A 60 4.85 3.85 -18.49
C ILE A 60 6.11 4.63 -18.85
N LEU A 61 6.55 5.51 -17.94
CA LEU A 61 7.76 6.32 -18.16
C LEU A 61 9.03 5.45 -18.19
N SER A 62 9.12 4.40 -17.40
CA SER A 62 10.28 3.50 -17.39
C SER A 62 10.37 2.64 -18.66
N ILE A 63 9.22 2.26 -19.25
CA ILE A 63 9.16 1.62 -20.56
C ILE A 63 9.72 2.56 -21.63
N TRP A 64 9.31 3.82 -21.64
CA TRP A 64 9.83 4.82 -22.58
C TRP A 64 11.32 5.10 -22.38
N ALA A 65 11.80 5.03 -21.13
CA ALA A 65 13.22 5.16 -20.83
C ALA A 65 14.03 3.90 -21.20
N GLN A 66 13.38 2.81 -21.58
CA GLN A 66 13.99 1.51 -21.88
C GLN A 66 14.83 0.93 -20.72
N ASP A 67 14.47 1.27 -19.49
CA ASP A 67 15.12 0.79 -18.28
C ASP A 67 14.38 -0.44 -17.75
N VAL A 68 15.00 -1.61 -17.88
CA VAL A 68 14.41 -2.91 -17.47
C VAL A 68 14.23 -3.01 -15.95
N VAL A 69 15.15 -2.44 -15.17
CA VAL A 69 15.10 -2.50 -13.69
C VAL A 69 13.92 -1.65 -13.18
N LEU A 70 13.83 -0.41 -13.66
CA LEU A 70 12.73 0.48 -13.28
C LEU A 70 11.38 -0.04 -13.78
N THR A 71 11.32 -0.62 -14.98
CA THR A 71 10.10 -1.20 -15.55
C THR A 71 9.61 -2.39 -14.73
N SER A 72 10.48 -3.35 -14.47
CA SER A 72 10.10 -4.56 -13.69
C SER A 72 9.74 -4.20 -12.25
N GLY A 73 10.48 -3.30 -11.62
CA GLY A 73 10.20 -2.82 -10.28
C GLY A 73 8.87 -2.07 -10.16
N SER A 74 8.61 -1.13 -11.08
CA SER A 74 7.32 -0.38 -11.11
C SER A 74 6.13 -1.30 -11.37
N LEU A 75 6.28 -2.29 -12.25
CA LEU A 75 5.25 -3.30 -12.52
C LEU A 75 4.93 -4.11 -11.26
N LEU A 76 5.96 -4.59 -10.57
CA LEU A 76 5.77 -5.36 -9.32
C LEU A 76 5.07 -4.52 -8.27
N ILE A 77 5.46 -3.26 -8.08
CA ILE A 77 4.83 -2.34 -7.13
C ILE A 77 3.35 -2.12 -7.47
N ALA A 78 3.03 -1.90 -8.76
CA ALA A 78 1.65 -1.73 -9.22
C ALA A 78 0.79 -2.97 -8.93
N ILE A 79 1.30 -4.16 -9.23
CA ILE A 79 0.61 -5.43 -8.95
C ILE A 79 0.37 -5.59 -7.44
N LEU A 80 1.35 -5.28 -6.60
CA LEU A 80 1.21 -5.41 -5.14
C LEU A 80 0.18 -4.42 -4.56
N PHE A 81 0.06 -3.21 -5.10
CA PHE A 81 -1.00 -2.28 -4.72
C PHE A 81 -2.39 -2.82 -5.08
N LEU A 82 -2.57 -3.36 -6.29
CA LEU A 82 -3.83 -4.00 -6.67
C LEU A 82 -4.14 -5.23 -5.82
N PHE A 83 -3.15 -6.05 -5.52
CA PHE A 83 -3.32 -7.22 -4.68
C PHE A 83 -3.78 -6.84 -3.26
N ASN A 84 -3.16 -5.83 -2.65
CA ASN A 84 -3.63 -5.31 -1.38
C ASN A 84 -5.05 -4.74 -1.46
N ALA A 85 -5.39 -3.98 -2.51
CA ALA A 85 -6.69 -3.35 -2.66
C ALA A 85 -7.84 -4.36 -2.85
N TYR A 86 -7.65 -5.35 -3.72
CA TYR A 86 -8.73 -6.22 -4.19
C TYR A 86 -8.72 -7.64 -3.61
N VAL A 87 -7.61 -8.08 -3.02
CA VAL A 87 -7.50 -9.41 -2.43
C VAL A 87 -7.37 -9.33 -0.91
N ILE A 88 -6.33 -8.68 -0.41
CA ILE A 88 -6.03 -8.70 1.02
C ILE A 88 -7.01 -7.86 1.83
N THR A 89 -7.31 -6.63 1.42
CA THR A 89 -8.23 -5.74 2.15
C THR A 89 -9.63 -6.33 2.29
N PRO A 90 -10.28 -6.89 1.26
CA PRO A 90 -11.56 -7.57 1.42
C PRO A 90 -11.52 -8.77 2.37
N LEU A 91 -10.42 -9.54 2.38
CA LEU A 91 -10.24 -10.66 3.31
C LEU A 91 -10.10 -10.18 4.75
N ILE A 92 -9.32 -9.12 5.00
CA ILE A 92 -9.22 -8.49 6.32
C ILE A 92 -10.60 -8.06 6.82
N ASN A 93 -11.37 -7.37 5.99
CA ASN A 93 -12.70 -6.89 6.34
C ASN A 93 -13.67 -8.04 6.62
N LYS A 94 -13.65 -9.09 5.79
CA LYS A 94 -14.49 -10.30 5.97
C LYS A 94 -14.23 -10.97 7.32
N TYR A 95 -12.98 -11.26 7.66
CA TYR A 95 -12.64 -11.96 8.89
C TYR A 95 -12.82 -11.09 10.13
N ARG A 96 -12.65 -9.77 10.02
CA ARG A 96 -12.99 -8.85 11.09
C ARG A 96 -14.49 -8.82 11.38
N ASP A 97 -15.33 -8.84 10.34
CA ASP A 97 -16.80 -8.91 10.50
C ASP A 97 -17.22 -10.23 11.13
N GLN A 98 -16.63 -11.34 10.73
CA GLN A 98 -16.89 -12.65 11.35
C GLN A 98 -16.51 -12.67 12.83
N TYR A 99 -15.37 -12.09 13.19
CA TYR A 99 -14.96 -11.96 14.60
C TYR A 99 -15.95 -11.11 15.39
N ASN A 100 -16.37 -9.97 14.87
CA ASN A 100 -17.34 -9.09 15.51
C ASN A 100 -18.73 -9.75 15.69
N ASN A 101 -19.05 -10.73 14.84
CA ASN A 101 -20.28 -11.54 14.93
C ASN A 101 -20.14 -12.77 15.84
N GLY A 102 -19.08 -12.88 16.61
CA GLY A 102 -18.87 -13.93 17.62
C GLY A 102 -18.10 -15.15 17.13
N GLN A 103 -17.59 -15.17 15.92
CA GLN A 103 -16.71 -16.24 15.42
C GLN A 103 -15.27 -15.99 15.87
N LEU A 104 -14.93 -16.42 17.08
CA LEU A 104 -13.64 -16.12 17.75
C LEU A 104 -12.42 -16.64 16.97
N ASP A 105 -12.52 -17.75 16.26
CA ASP A 105 -11.43 -18.29 15.44
C ASP A 105 -11.00 -17.34 14.29
N SER A 106 -11.89 -16.42 13.89
CA SER A 106 -11.62 -15.45 12.83
C SER A 106 -10.63 -14.35 13.24
N ASP A 107 -10.37 -14.13 14.52
CA ASP A 107 -9.37 -13.15 14.99
C ASP A 107 -7.95 -13.52 14.54
N MET A 108 -7.58 -14.80 14.66
CA MET A 108 -6.26 -15.26 14.21
C MET A 108 -6.07 -15.10 12.71
N ILE A 109 -7.09 -15.42 11.92
CA ILE A 109 -7.07 -15.27 10.46
C ILE A 109 -7.02 -13.79 10.05
N PHE A 110 -7.80 -12.95 10.72
CA PHE A 110 -7.75 -11.50 10.53
C PHE A 110 -6.34 -10.95 10.76
N LYS A 111 -5.71 -11.27 11.88
CA LYS A 111 -4.35 -10.84 12.23
C LYS A 111 -3.31 -11.32 11.20
N LYS A 112 -3.46 -12.53 10.67
CA LYS A 112 -2.60 -13.08 9.63
C LYS A 112 -2.68 -12.26 8.33
N TYR A 113 -3.88 -11.97 7.84
CA TYR A 113 -4.03 -11.16 6.61
C TYR A 113 -3.60 -9.71 6.82
N HIS A 114 -3.85 -9.15 8.01
CA HIS A 114 -3.35 -7.83 8.35
C HIS A 114 -1.82 -7.80 8.33
N LEU A 115 -1.16 -8.78 8.92
CA LEU A 115 0.31 -8.89 8.89
C LEU A 115 0.84 -9.03 7.45
N ILE A 116 0.19 -9.84 6.61
CA ILE A 116 0.57 -9.98 5.19
C ILE A 116 0.48 -8.62 4.48
N SER A 117 -0.60 -7.87 4.70
CA SER A 117 -0.76 -6.53 4.11
C SER A 117 0.36 -5.57 4.54
N VAL A 118 0.70 -5.59 5.83
CA VAL A 118 1.80 -4.76 6.37
C VAL A 118 3.14 -5.15 5.79
N LEU A 119 3.44 -6.45 5.67
CA LEU A 119 4.69 -6.93 5.09
C LEU A 119 4.82 -6.57 3.61
N ILE A 120 3.75 -6.68 2.83
CA ILE A 120 3.71 -6.23 1.43
C ILE A 120 4.00 -4.72 1.36
N PHE A 121 3.36 -3.93 2.22
CA PHE A 121 3.54 -2.48 2.27
C PHE A 121 4.99 -2.10 2.60
N LEU A 122 5.60 -2.74 3.59
CA LEU A 122 7.00 -2.50 3.94
C LEU A 122 7.95 -2.95 2.83
N PHE A 123 7.66 -4.07 2.18
CA PHE A 123 8.43 -4.52 1.02
C PHE A 123 8.36 -3.52 -0.14
N GLN A 124 7.17 -3.00 -0.45
CA GLN A 124 6.98 -1.96 -1.46
C GLN A 124 7.78 -0.70 -1.12
N LEU A 125 7.77 -0.27 0.16
CA LEU A 125 8.53 0.89 0.61
C LEU A 125 10.04 0.69 0.42
N ALA A 126 10.57 -0.48 0.78
CA ALA A 126 11.97 -0.82 0.60
C ALA A 126 12.36 -0.89 -0.88
N LEU A 127 11.52 -1.52 -1.71
CA LEU A 127 11.75 -1.63 -3.15
C LEU A 127 11.72 -0.26 -3.84
N LEU A 128 10.76 0.60 -3.51
CA LEU A 128 10.68 1.97 -4.02
C LEU A 128 11.93 2.79 -3.66
N SER A 129 12.39 2.67 -2.41
CA SER A 129 13.60 3.34 -1.97
C SER A 129 14.84 2.85 -2.74
N TYR A 130 14.94 1.54 -2.97
CA TYR A 130 15.99 0.97 -3.79
C TYR A 130 15.95 1.48 -5.25
N LEU A 131 14.79 1.44 -5.88
CA LEU A 131 14.60 1.90 -7.27
C LEU A 131 14.88 3.41 -7.40
N MET A 132 14.50 4.19 -6.40
CA MET A 132 14.78 5.63 -6.39
C MET A 132 16.29 5.90 -6.35
N VAL A 133 17.03 5.19 -5.48
CA VAL A 133 18.50 5.30 -5.40
C VAL A 133 19.17 4.83 -6.70
N ALA A 134 18.75 3.66 -7.22
CA ALA A 134 19.28 3.11 -8.47
C ALA A 134 19.02 4.02 -9.69
N ASN A 135 17.95 4.84 -9.65
CA ASN A 135 17.63 5.78 -10.72
C ASN A 135 18.41 7.11 -10.61
N ILE A 136 19.00 7.42 -9.44
CA ILE A 136 19.78 8.64 -9.22
C ILE A 136 21.25 8.40 -9.55
N PHE A 137 21.79 7.24 -9.25
CA PHE A 137 23.19 6.83 -9.41
C PHE A 137 23.38 5.82 -10.53
#